data_283e6b6b56abc34130aca7f2a9ecb065
#
_entry.id   283e6b6b56abc34130aca7f2a9ecb065
#
_cell.length_a   1.000
_cell.length_b   1.000
_cell.length_c   1.000
_cell.angle_alpha   90.00
_cell.angle_beta   90.00
_cell.angle_gamma   90.00
#
_symmetry.space_group_name_H-M   'P 1'
#
loop_
_entity.id
_entity.type
_entity.pdbx_description
1 polymer ?
#
loop_
_entity_poly.entity_id
_entity_poly.type
_entity_poly.pdbx_seq_one_letter_code
_entity_poly.pdbx_strand_id
1 'polypeptide(L)'
;LPDGTKLVAASDPSYPPELAALEEHPAVLVHEGDLSLTERQLRVSIVGSRDASDSARADARRVARELAARGAVVVSGLAAGIDTAAHEGALEARSPSGTVGRTIAVMGTPLS
;
A
#
# COMPACT_ATOMS: atom_id res chain seq x y z
N LEU A 1 -21.05 4.81 1.41
CA LEU A 1 -19.66 4.48 1.03
C LEU A 1 -19.51 4.54 -0.48
N PRO A 2 -18.34 4.96 -0.99
CA PRO A 2 -18.09 4.96 -2.43
C PRO A 2 -18.22 3.55 -3.02
N ASP A 3 -18.56 3.48 -4.32
CA ASP A 3 -18.62 2.22 -5.05
C ASP A 3 -17.27 1.49 -4.97
N GLY A 4 -17.31 0.18 -4.80
CA GLY A 4 -16.10 -0.63 -4.65
C GLY A 4 -15.56 -0.72 -3.23
N THR A 5 -16.11 0.08 -2.30
CA THR A 5 -15.72 0.04 -0.90
C THR A 5 -16.35 -1.16 -0.21
N LYS A 6 -15.56 -1.88 0.56
CA LYS A 6 -15.99 -3.07 1.29
C LYS A 6 -15.64 -2.97 2.76
N LEU A 7 -16.39 -3.69 3.59
CA LEU A 7 -16.15 -3.79 5.03
C LEU A 7 -15.73 -5.20 5.36
N VAL A 8 -14.73 -5.35 6.21
CA VAL A 8 -14.28 -6.64 6.72
C VAL A 8 -14.20 -6.56 8.24
N ALA A 9 -14.97 -7.41 8.93
CA ALA A 9 -14.93 -7.48 10.37
C ALA A 9 -13.71 -8.29 10.85
N ALA A 10 -13.20 -7.98 12.04
CA ALA A 10 -12.04 -8.66 12.61
C ALA A 10 -12.27 -10.18 12.77
N SER A 11 -13.52 -10.63 12.88
CA SER A 11 -13.88 -12.04 12.96
C SER A 11 -13.93 -12.74 11.60
N ASP A 12 -13.86 -12.00 10.49
CA ASP A 12 -13.94 -12.57 9.15
C ASP A 12 -12.61 -13.25 8.78
N PRO A 13 -12.65 -14.45 8.15
CA PRO A 13 -11.42 -15.13 7.72
C PRO A 13 -10.55 -14.34 6.75
N SER A 14 -11.13 -13.39 6.00
CA SER A 14 -10.37 -12.55 5.08
C SER A 14 -9.67 -11.35 5.72
N TYR A 15 -9.95 -11.09 7.01
CA TYR A 15 -9.26 -10.04 7.76
C TYR A 15 -7.77 -10.37 7.85
N PRO A 16 -6.86 -9.40 7.59
CA PRO A 16 -5.42 -9.69 7.62
C PRO A 16 -4.97 -10.27 8.96
N PRO A 17 -4.40 -11.49 8.97
CA PRO A 17 -4.06 -12.15 10.23
C PRO A 17 -2.98 -11.43 11.03
N GLU A 18 -2.03 -10.77 10.36
CA GLU A 18 -1.00 -10.00 11.06
C GLU A 18 -1.59 -8.78 11.77
N LEU A 19 -2.62 -8.18 11.19
CA LEU A 19 -3.32 -7.07 11.82
C LEU A 19 -4.14 -7.55 13.02
N ALA A 20 -4.83 -8.69 12.86
CA ALA A 20 -5.62 -9.31 13.94
C ALA A 20 -4.75 -9.69 15.15
N ALA A 21 -3.47 -9.97 14.94
CA ALA A 21 -2.53 -10.33 15.98
C ALA A 21 -2.14 -9.15 16.88
N LEU A 22 -2.39 -7.91 16.44
CA LEU A 22 -2.13 -6.73 17.25
C LEU A 22 -3.18 -6.61 18.36
N GLU A 23 -2.73 -6.20 19.55
CA GLU A 23 -3.63 -6.02 20.69
C GLU A 23 -4.73 -4.99 20.39
N GLU A 24 -4.38 -3.90 19.75
CA GLU A 24 -5.31 -2.84 19.36
C GLU A 24 -5.52 -2.83 17.85
N HIS A 25 -6.28 -3.78 17.34
CA HIS A 25 -6.63 -3.80 15.93
C HIS A 25 -8.04 -3.25 15.71
N PRO A 26 -8.32 -2.64 14.54
CA PRO A 26 -9.66 -2.18 14.22
C PRO A 26 -10.67 -3.33 14.21
N ALA A 27 -11.85 -3.09 14.79
CA ALA A 27 -12.93 -4.09 14.77
C ALA A 27 -13.45 -4.32 13.34
N VAL A 28 -13.36 -3.30 12.50
CA VAL A 28 -13.78 -3.33 11.09
C VAL A 28 -12.77 -2.58 10.25
N LEU A 29 -12.37 -3.17 9.14
CA LEU A 29 -11.59 -2.49 8.11
C LEU A 29 -12.50 -2.06 6.97
N VAL A 30 -12.24 -0.87 6.46
CA VAL A 30 -12.88 -0.36 5.24
C VAL A 30 -11.80 -0.40 4.16
N HIS A 31 -12.08 -1.08 3.06
CA HIS A 31 -11.08 -1.19 1.99
C HIS A 31 -11.68 -1.12 0.59
N GLU A 32 -10.83 -0.77 -0.36
CA GLU A 32 -11.08 -0.92 -1.79
C GLU A 32 -9.94 -1.77 -2.37
N GLY A 33 -10.25 -2.51 -3.42
CA GLY A 33 -9.25 -3.31 -4.10
C GLY A 33 -9.04 -4.68 -3.46
N ASP A 34 -7.97 -5.34 -3.86
CA ASP A 34 -7.67 -6.71 -3.50
C ASP A 34 -7.02 -6.82 -2.13
N LEU A 35 -7.80 -7.21 -1.13
CA LEU A 35 -7.32 -7.35 0.25
C LEU A 35 -6.25 -8.44 0.39
N SER A 36 -6.21 -9.42 -0.54
CA SER A 36 -5.21 -10.49 -0.48
C SER A 36 -3.77 -9.99 -0.64
N LEU A 37 -3.57 -8.77 -1.15
CA LEU A 37 -2.24 -8.17 -1.21
C LEU A 37 -1.59 -8.02 0.16
N THR A 38 -2.40 -7.92 1.22
CA THR A 38 -1.90 -7.81 2.60
C THR A 38 -1.24 -9.11 3.08
N GLU A 39 -1.46 -10.22 2.38
CA GLU A 39 -0.91 -11.53 2.72
C GLU A 39 0.33 -11.90 1.89
N ARG A 40 0.76 -11.02 0.97
CA ARG A 40 1.98 -11.26 0.21
C ARG A 40 3.18 -11.28 1.14
N GLN A 41 4.11 -12.20 0.89
CA GLN A 41 5.29 -12.37 1.75
C GLN A 41 6.23 -11.19 1.72
N LEU A 42 6.42 -10.59 0.55
CA LEU A 42 7.34 -9.47 0.38
C LEU A 42 6.54 -8.17 0.31
N ARG A 43 6.51 -7.47 1.43
CA ARG A 43 5.88 -6.15 1.56
C ARG A 43 6.89 -5.18 2.13
N VAL A 44 7.00 -4.01 1.55
CA VAL A 44 7.98 -3.00 1.96
C VAL A 44 7.26 -1.69 2.16
N SER A 45 7.38 -1.12 3.35
CA SER A 45 6.85 0.22 3.63
C SER A 45 7.84 1.28 3.16
N ILE A 46 7.33 2.26 2.44
CA ILE A 46 8.10 3.43 2.02
C ILE A 46 7.35 4.65 2.51
N VAL A 47 7.94 5.37 3.46
CA VAL A 47 7.32 6.51 4.10
C VAL A 47 8.31 7.66 4.21
N GLY A 48 7.81 8.88 4.31
CA GLY A 48 8.68 10.03 4.47
C GLY A 48 7.93 11.35 4.50
N SER A 49 8.69 12.43 4.36
CA SER A 49 8.19 13.78 4.50
C SER A 49 7.22 14.18 3.40
N ARG A 50 6.20 14.97 3.78
CA ARG A 50 5.29 15.62 2.82
C ARG A 50 5.99 16.71 2.02
N ASP A 51 7.00 17.35 2.61
CA ASP A 51 7.77 18.43 2.01
C ASP A 51 9.12 17.94 1.46
N ALA A 52 9.15 16.71 0.97
CA ALA A 52 10.37 16.13 0.42
C ALA A 52 10.85 16.92 -0.81
N SER A 53 12.17 16.99 -0.95
CA SER A 53 12.79 17.60 -2.12
C SER A 53 12.46 16.82 -3.40
N ASP A 54 12.65 17.44 -4.56
CA ASP A 54 12.46 16.76 -5.85
C ASP A 54 13.37 15.53 -5.96
N SER A 55 14.60 15.67 -5.50
CA SER A 55 15.58 14.58 -5.50
C SER A 55 15.13 13.42 -4.59
N ALA A 56 14.62 13.71 -3.39
CA ALA A 56 14.12 12.69 -2.48
C ALA A 56 12.90 11.96 -3.06
N ARG A 57 11.97 12.70 -3.67
CA ARG A 57 10.81 12.10 -4.33
C ARG A 57 11.22 11.22 -5.51
N ALA A 58 12.17 11.66 -6.31
CA ALA A 58 12.70 10.87 -7.43
C ALA A 58 13.35 9.57 -6.94
N ASP A 59 14.08 9.62 -5.83
CA ASP A 59 14.69 8.43 -5.22
C ASP A 59 13.64 7.46 -4.72
N ALA A 60 12.62 7.96 -4.02
CA ALA A 60 11.52 7.12 -3.50
C ALA A 60 10.77 6.43 -4.65
N ARG A 61 10.48 7.16 -5.71
CA ARG A 61 9.81 6.63 -6.91
C ARG A 61 10.64 5.53 -7.56
N ARG A 62 11.94 5.76 -7.71
CA ARG A 62 12.86 4.78 -8.29
C ARG A 62 12.97 3.53 -7.45
N VAL A 63 13.14 3.66 -6.13
CA VAL A 63 13.24 2.52 -5.21
C VAL A 63 11.95 1.71 -5.23
N ALA A 64 10.80 2.37 -5.16
CA ALA A 64 9.49 1.72 -5.22
C ALA A 64 9.31 0.95 -6.53
N ARG A 65 9.68 1.56 -7.64
CA ARG A 65 9.58 0.92 -8.96
C ARG A 65 10.46 -0.33 -9.03
N GLU A 66 11.70 -0.25 -8.57
CA GLU A 66 12.60 -1.39 -8.59
C GLU A 66 12.13 -2.53 -7.68
N LEU A 67 11.65 -2.21 -6.49
CA LEU A 67 11.11 -3.22 -5.56
C LEU A 67 9.84 -3.87 -6.13
N ALA A 68 8.92 -3.08 -6.63
CA ALA A 68 7.66 -3.58 -7.17
C ALA A 68 7.89 -4.44 -8.43
N ALA A 69 8.86 -4.08 -9.27
CA ALA A 69 9.23 -4.87 -10.45
C ALA A 69 9.74 -6.27 -10.07
N ARG A 70 10.27 -6.42 -8.86
CA ARG A 70 10.77 -7.69 -8.32
C ARG A 70 9.73 -8.45 -7.49
N GLY A 71 8.49 -7.98 -7.48
CA GLY A 71 7.39 -8.67 -6.82
C GLY A 71 7.05 -8.18 -5.42
N ALA A 72 7.74 -7.17 -4.90
CA ALA A 72 7.38 -6.58 -3.61
C ALA A 72 6.09 -5.78 -3.72
N VAL A 73 5.27 -5.84 -2.68
CA VAL A 73 4.12 -4.94 -2.54
C VAL A 73 4.59 -3.71 -1.77
N VAL A 74 4.48 -2.54 -2.37
CA VAL A 74 4.84 -1.28 -1.71
C VAL A 74 3.69 -0.84 -0.83
N VAL A 75 3.97 -0.55 0.43
CA VAL A 75 2.97 -0.10 1.41
C VAL A 75 3.31 1.32 1.83
N SER A 76 2.37 2.22 1.73
CA SER A 76 2.58 3.62 2.13
C SER A 76 1.24 4.27 2.49
N GLY A 77 1.30 5.47 3.04
CA GLY A 77 0.10 6.30 3.25
C GLY A 77 -0.34 6.96 1.94
N LEU A 78 -1.19 7.95 2.04
CA LEU A 78 -1.60 8.77 0.90
C LEU A 78 -1.21 10.24 1.09
N ALA A 79 -0.15 10.49 1.85
CA ALA A 79 0.36 11.84 2.03
C ALA A 79 1.05 12.34 0.76
N ALA A 80 1.18 13.64 0.62
CA ALA A 80 2.00 14.25 -0.40
C ALA A 80 3.48 13.87 -0.19
N GLY A 81 4.32 14.11 -1.18
CA GLY A 81 5.75 13.88 -1.06
C GLY A 81 6.16 12.43 -1.26
N ILE A 82 6.85 11.85 -0.29
CA ILE A 82 7.43 10.50 -0.41
C ILE A 82 6.35 9.43 -0.61
N ASP A 83 5.25 9.48 0.15
CA ASP A 83 4.18 8.49 0.02
C ASP A 83 3.62 8.44 -1.40
N THR A 84 3.30 9.59 -1.97
CA THR A 84 2.80 9.70 -3.35
C THR A 84 3.82 9.16 -4.35
N ALA A 85 5.09 9.55 -4.20
CA ALA A 85 6.15 9.10 -5.10
C ALA A 85 6.31 7.58 -5.06
N ALA A 86 6.18 6.97 -3.87
CA ALA A 86 6.26 5.52 -3.71
C ALA A 86 5.16 4.80 -4.48
N HIS A 87 3.91 5.26 -4.37
CA HIS A 87 2.79 4.66 -5.12
C HIS A 87 2.96 4.82 -6.63
N GLU A 88 3.38 6.01 -7.07
CA GLU A 88 3.62 6.26 -8.48
C GLU A 88 4.70 5.32 -9.04
N GLY A 89 5.80 5.15 -8.32
CA GLY A 89 6.87 4.25 -8.72
C GLY A 89 6.38 2.80 -8.82
N ALA A 90 5.65 2.32 -7.82
CA ALA A 90 5.10 0.97 -7.82
C ALA A 90 4.17 0.74 -9.01
N LEU A 91 3.30 1.70 -9.32
CA LEU A 91 2.35 1.57 -10.45
C LEU A 91 3.02 1.65 -11.82
N GLU A 92 4.19 2.27 -11.91
CA GLU A 92 4.98 2.29 -13.13
C GLU A 92 5.76 0.99 -13.37
N ALA A 93 5.97 0.21 -12.30
CA ALA A 93 6.80 -0.99 -12.37
C ALA A 93 6.18 -2.05 -13.27
N ARG A 94 7.06 -2.76 -13.97
CA ARG A 94 6.69 -3.95 -14.75
C ARG A 94 7.70 -5.05 -14.44
N SER A 95 7.17 -6.24 -14.15
CA SER A 95 8.01 -7.42 -13.99
C SER A 95 8.56 -7.85 -15.36
N PRO A 96 9.54 -8.77 -15.41
CA PRO A 96 10.00 -9.30 -16.69
C PRO A 96 8.88 -9.90 -17.55
N SER A 97 7.80 -10.40 -16.93
CA SER A 97 6.62 -10.91 -17.64
C SER A 97 5.60 -9.82 -18.00
N GLY A 98 5.87 -8.57 -17.67
CA GLY A 98 4.98 -7.44 -17.96
C GLY A 98 3.90 -7.16 -16.93
N THR A 99 3.91 -7.87 -15.79
CA THR A 99 2.94 -7.64 -14.71
C THR A 99 3.17 -6.30 -14.05
N VAL A 100 2.10 -5.54 -13.87
CA VAL A 100 2.13 -4.22 -13.19
C VAL A 100 2.47 -4.41 -11.72
N GLY A 101 3.26 -3.51 -11.18
CA GLY A 101 3.60 -3.47 -9.76
C GLY A 101 2.38 -3.27 -8.87
N ARG A 102 2.50 -3.70 -7.62
CA ARG A 102 1.40 -3.63 -6.65
C ARG A 102 1.74 -2.73 -5.49
N THR A 103 0.72 -2.05 -4.98
CA THR A 103 0.89 -1.12 -3.87
C THR A 103 -0.37 -1.11 -3.00
N ILE A 104 -0.17 -0.84 -1.72
CA ILE A 104 -1.24 -0.71 -0.73
C ILE A 104 -1.13 0.67 -0.09
N ALA A 105 -2.24 1.40 -0.09
CA ALA A 105 -2.33 2.67 0.63
C ALA A 105 -3.07 2.46 1.95
N VAL A 106 -2.48 2.93 3.03
CA VAL A 106 -3.08 2.84 4.37
C VAL A 106 -3.45 4.25 4.84
N MET A 107 -4.72 4.43 5.15
CA MET A 107 -5.27 5.72 5.55
C MET A 107 -5.81 5.67 6.96
N GLY A 108 -5.55 6.73 7.72
CA GLY A 108 -6.19 6.94 9.02
C GLY A 108 -7.51 7.71 8.95
N THR A 109 -7.92 8.12 7.74
CA THR A 109 -9.15 8.88 7.50
C THR A 109 -10.14 8.07 6.68
N PRO A 110 -11.45 8.36 6.76
CA PRO A 110 -12.45 7.66 5.96
C PRO A 110 -12.21 7.84 4.46
N LEU A 111 -12.58 6.82 3.69
CA LEU A 111 -12.65 6.90 2.24
C LEU A 111 -13.82 7.82 1.84
N SER A 112 -13.57 8.75 0.97
CA SER A 112 -14.59 9.70 0.56
C SER A 112 -14.78 9.72 -0.95
#